data_3cc1419ad8b71ac6dd67e4db982d1bc8
#
_entry.id   3cc1419ad8b71ac6dd67e4db982d1bc8
#
_cell.length_a   1.000
_cell.length_b   1.000
_cell.length_c   1.000
_cell.angle_alpha   90.00
_cell.angle_beta   90.00
_cell.angle_gamma   90.00
#
_symmetry.space_group_name_H-M   'P 1'
#
loop_
_entity.id
_entity.type
_entity.pdbx_description
1 polymer ?
#
loop_
_entity_poly.entity_id
_entity_poly.type
_entity_poly.pdbx_seq_one_letter_code
_entity_poly.pdbx_strand_id
1 'polypeptide(L)'
;VEIYLAPTADSRENWQSTVRHIACEGRCFVLSCNQFVTRDMYPGHLEAMDELADQPDVMCRGGSVIVAPTGETLAGPLWDEEGILFAELDLEEVTRAKIDFDVVGHYARPDIFQLKVNYEPQAVVTYGDKPE
;
A
#
# COMPACT_ATOMS: atom_id res chain seq x y z
N VAL A 1 11.98 -5.43 -7.36
CA VAL A 1 10.52 -5.21 -7.38
C VAL A 1 10.20 -4.33 -8.57
N GLU A 2 9.29 -4.74 -9.44
CA GLU A 2 8.81 -3.96 -10.58
C GLU A 2 7.42 -3.39 -10.31
N ILE A 3 6.59 -4.19 -9.65
CA ILE A 3 5.24 -3.81 -9.23
C ILE A 3 5.12 -4.02 -7.72
N TYR A 4 4.74 -2.98 -7.01
CA TYR A 4 4.49 -2.98 -5.58
C TYR A 4 3.00 -2.87 -5.30
N LEU A 5 2.42 -3.87 -4.67
CA LEU A 5 1.02 -3.88 -4.26
C LEU A 5 0.90 -3.28 -2.86
N ALA A 6 0.19 -2.18 -2.73
CA ALA A 6 0.02 -1.41 -1.50
C ALA A 6 -1.46 -1.29 -1.09
N PRO A 7 -2.14 -2.41 -0.76
CA PRO A 7 -3.50 -2.32 -0.26
C PRO A 7 -3.52 -1.58 1.09
N THR A 8 -4.54 -0.76 1.30
CA THR A 8 -4.63 0.09 2.50
C THR A 8 -6.07 0.26 2.95
N ALA A 9 -6.27 0.61 4.22
CA ALA A 9 -7.52 1.15 4.75
C ALA A 9 -7.43 2.67 5.00
N ASP A 10 -6.31 3.31 4.66
CA ASP A 10 -6.12 4.74 4.85
C ASP A 10 -6.75 5.52 3.68
N SER A 11 -7.91 6.12 3.91
CA SER A 11 -8.64 6.93 2.94
C SER A 11 -8.30 8.43 3.00
N ARG A 12 -7.25 8.82 3.74
CA ARG A 12 -6.80 10.21 3.82
C ARG A 12 -6.02 10.59 2.58
N GLU A 13 -6.13 11.84 2.17
CA GLU A 13 -5.41 12.37 1.01
C GLU A 13 -3.88 12.24 1.14
N ASN A 14 -3.36 12.29 2.36
CA ASN A 14 -1.92 12.11 2.64
C ASN A 14 -1.38 10.78 2.14
N TRP A 15 -2.21 9.73 2.07
CA TRP A 15 -1.80 8.44 1.54
C TRP A 15 -1.37 8.51 0.07
N GLN A 16 -1.98 9.39 -0.72
CA GLN A 16 -1.60 9.62 -2.11
C GLN A 16 -0.15 10.11 -2.23
N SER A 17 0.30 10.95 -1.29
CA SER A 17 1.69 11.39 -1.22
C SER A 17 2.64 10.24 -0.87
N THR A 18 2.23 9.36 0.05
CA THR A 18 3.00 8.18 0.44
C THR A 18 3.15 7.19 -0.72
N VAL A 19 2.08 6.88 -1.44
CA VAL A 19 2.11 5.98 -2.61
C VAL A 19 3.06 6.52 -3.68
N ARG A 20 2.96 7.82 -3.97
CA ARG A 20 3.84 8.48 -4.94
C ARG A 20 5.30 8.46 -4.50
N HIS A 21 5.56 8.69 -3.21
CA HIS A 21 6.91 8.61 -2.65
C HIS A 21 7.50 7.21 -2.80
N ILE A 22 6.73 6.16 -2.47
CA ILE A 22 7.15 4.77 -2.63
C ILE A 22 7.53 4.48 -4.09
N ALA A 23 6.72 4.93 -5.05
CA ALA A 23 7.00 4.76 -6.47
C ALA A 23 8.32 5.45 -6.87
N CYS A 24 8.52 6.70 -6.45
CA CYS A 24 9.71 7.49 -6.77
C CYS A 24 10.98 6.90 -6.15
N GLU A 25 10.94 6.49 -4.88
CA GLU A 25 12.11 5.91 -4.22
C GLU A 25 12.40 4.48 -4.66
N GLY A 26 11.35 3.66 -4.78
CA GLY A 26 11.47 2.27 -5.18
C GLY A 26 11.72 2.07 -6.66
N ARG A 27 11.51 3.10 -7.50
CA ARG A 27 11.53 3.03 -8.96
C ARG A 27 10.72 1.83 -9.46
N CYS A 28 9.47 1.75 -8.98
CA CYS A 28 8.54 0.68 -9.32
C CYS A 28 7.13 1.25 -9.52
N PHE A 29 6.29 0.51 -10.24
CA PHE A 29 4.85 0.79 -10.25
C PHE A 29 4.27 0.51 -8.87
N VAL A 30 3.37 1.38 -8.41
CA VAL A 30 2.64 1.14 -7.15
C VAL A 30 1.15 1.09 -7.44
N LEU A 31 0.53 -0.03 -7.04
CA LEU A 31 -0.90 -0.26 -7.14
C LEU A 31 -1.48 -0.24 -5.73
N SER A 32 -2.13 0.85 -5.35
CA SER A 32 -2.81 0.98 -4.08
C SER A 32 -4.30 0.76 -4.25
N CYS A 33 -4.84 -0.22 -3.54
CA CYS A 33 -6.26 -0.51 -3.50
C CYS A 33 -6.81 -0.11 -2.12
N ASN A 34 -7.89 0.65 -2.12
CA ASN A 34 -8.64 0.99 -0.91
C ASN A 34 -10.13 0.77 -1.14
N GLN A 35 -10.82 0.36 -0.09
CA GLN A 35 -12.25 0.15 -0.12
C GLN A 35 -13.01 1.48 -0.14
N PHE A 36 -14.12 1.54 -0.88
CA PHE A 36 -15.17 2.53 -0.67
C PHE A 36 -16.27 1.87 0.19
N VAL A 37 -16.64 2.51 1.29
CA VAL A 37 -17.63 1.95 2.23
C VAL A 37 -18.55 3.04 2.73
N THR A 38 -19.84 2.80 2.61
CA THR A 38 -20.90 3.61 3.22
C THR A 38 -21.55 2.87 4.38
N ARG A 39 -22.22 3.60 5.26
CA ARG A 39 -22.86 3.03 6.46
C ARG A 39 -23.94 2.01 6.11
N ASP A 40 -24.68 2.20 5.03
CA ASP A 40 -25.74 1.31 4.56
C ASP A 40 -25.22 -0.02 3.96
N MET A 41 -23.91 -0.12 3.65
CA MET A 41 -23.28 -1.38 3.25
C MET A 41 -23.09 -2.37 4.41
N TYR A 42 -23.23 -1.91 5.65
CA TYR A 42 -23.13 -2.79 6.81
C TYR A 42 -24.46 -3.55 7.01
N PRO A 43 -24.39 -4.87 7.30
CA PRO A 43 -25.59 -5.67 7.54
C PRO A 43 -26.38 -5.15 8.74
N GLY A 44 -27.68 -4.88 8.59
CA GLY A 44 -28.52 -4.30 9.63
C GLY A 44 -28.75 -5.15 10.89
N HIS A 45 -28.22 -6.38 10.91
CA HIS A 45 -28.28 -7.28 12.07
C HIS A 45 -27.01 -7.26 12.94
N LEU A 46 -26.05 -6.38 12.65
CA LEU A 46 -24.85 -6.23 13.50
C LEU A 46 -25.24 -5.60 14.84
N GLU A 47 -24.72 -6.16 15.94
CA GLU A 47 -24.94 -5.63 17.29
C GLU A 47 -24.42 -4.19 17.47
N ALA A 48 -23.45 -3.78 16.65
CA ALA A 48 -22.83 -2.46 16.66
C ALA A 48 -23.58 -1.41 15.82
N MET A 49 -24.79 -1.68 15.31
CA MET A 49 -25.52 -0.70 14.46
C MET A 49 -25.82 0.62 15.18
N ASP A 50 -26.05 0.58 16.49
CA ASP A 50 -26.29 1.79 17.29
C ASP A 50 -25.04 2.69 17.33
N GLU A 51 -23.84 2.08 17.38
CA GLU A 51 -22.56 2.80 17.35
C GLU A 51 -22.27 3.40 15.96
N LEU A 52 -22.77 2.75 14.90
CA LEU A 52 -22.64 3.25 13.52
C LEU A 52 -23.60 4.40 13.22
N ALA A 53 -24.68 4.55 13.99
CA ALA A 53 -25.67 5.60 13.75
C ALA A 53 -25.09 7.03 13.83
N ASP A 54 -24.09 7.23 14.68
CA ASP A 54 -23.40 8.50 14.88
C ASP A 54 -22.21 8.73 13.92
N GLN A 55 -21.89 7.73 13.07
CA GLN A 55 -20.80 7.83 12.11
C GLN A 55 -21.26 8.53 10.82
N PRO A 56 -20.32 9.10 10.04
CA PRO A 56 -20.63 9.67 8.72
C PRO A 56 -21.24 8.63 7.78
N ASP A 57 -22.06 9.07 6.81
CA ASP A 57 -22.61 8.18 5.79
C ASP A 57 -21.51 7.49 4.97
N VAL A 58 -20.46 8.22 4.60
CA VAL A 58 -19.25 7.68 3.97
C VAL A 58 -18.24 7.32 5.04
N MET A 59 -18.06 6.04 5.30
CA MET A 59 -17.13 5.48 6.30
C MET A 59 -15.70 5.39 5.78
N CYS A 60 -15.56 5.10 4.49
CA CYS A 60 -14.26 5.08 3.79
C CYS A 60 -14.46 5.58 2.37
N ARG A 61 -13.72 6.63 2.01
CA ARG A 61 -13.84 7.31 0.71
C ARG A 61 -13.19 6.57 -0.46
N GLY A 62 -12.43 5.50 -0.22
CA GLY A 62 -11.62 4.88 -1.25
C GLY A 62 -10.26 5.54 -1.43
N GLY A 63 -9.92 5.91 -2.65
CA GLY A 63 -8.63 6.51 -3.01
C GLY A 63 -7.66 5.50 -3.65
N SER A 64 -8.20 4.45 -4.28
CA SER A 64 -7.40 3.51 -5.09
C SER A 64 -6.68 4.25 -6.20
N VAL A 65 -5.41 3.90 -6.46
CA VAL A 65 -4.57 4.62 -7.42
C VAL A 65 -3.50 3.71 -8.01
N ILE A 66 -3.12 3.96 -9.25
CA ILE A 66 -1.98 3.34 -9.94
C ILE A 66 -0.97 4.42 -10.26
N VAL A 67 0.27 4.24 -9.83
CA VAL A 67 1.35 5.22 -9.97
C VAL A 67 2.55 4.62 -10.68
N ALA A 68 3.12 5.37 -11.62
CA ALA A 68 4.32 5.01 -12.38
C ALA A 68 5.61 5.16 -11.54
N PRO A 69 6.73 4.54 -11.94
CA PRO A 69 8.03 4.62 -11.24
C PRO A 69 8.58 6.05 -11.05
N THR A 70 8.09 7.00 -11.83
CA THR A 70 8.44 8.43 -11.76
C THR A 70 7.51 9.25 -10.88
N GLY A 71 6.47 8.61 -10.29
CA GLY A 71 5.47 9.27 -9.45
C GLY A 71 4.28 9.85 -10.21
N GLU A 72 4.20 9.64 -11.52
CA GLU A 72 3.03 10.01 -12.32
C GLU A 72 1.84 9.12 -11.98
N THR A 73 0.64 9.70 -11.84
CA THR A 73 -0.59 8.95 -11.64
C THR A 73 -1.11 8.47 -12.99
N LEU A 74 -1.15 7.14 -13.19
CA LEU A 74 -1.64 6.51 -14.41
C LEU A 74 -3.16 6.32 -14.39
N ALA A 75 -3.72 6.02 -13.21
CA ALA A 75 -5.17 5.89 -13.02
C ALA A 75 -5.56 6.25 -11.59
N GLY A 76 -6.70 6.89 -11.42
CA GLY A 76 -7.20 7.36 -10.12
C GLY A 76 -6.64 8.73 -9.72
N PRO A 77 -6.69 9.09 -8.43
CA PRO A 77 -7.33 8.32 -7.35
C PRO A 77 -8.86 8.22 -7.50
N LEU A 78 -9.42 7.04 -7.22
CA LEU A 78 -10.86 6.77 -7.25
C LEU A 78 -11.45 7.09 -5.88
N TRP A 79 -12.20 8.19 -5.81
CA TRP A 79 -12.81 8.68 -4.58
C TRP A 79 -14.34 8.60 -4.62
N ASP A 80 -14.92 8.28 -3.46
CA ASP A 80 -16.34 8.40 -3.17
C ASP A 80 -17.25 7.53 -4.07
N GLU A 81 -16.69 6.49 -4.68
CA GLU A 81 -17.40 5.53 -5.52
C GLU A 81 -16.71 4.15 -5.56
N GLU A 82 -17.51 3.12 -5.87
CA GLU A 82 -16.98 1.80 -6.21
C GLU A 82 -16.54 1.76 -7.67
N GLY A 83 -15.42 1.07 -7.94
CA GLY A 83 -14.95 0.91 -9.30
C GLY A 83 -13.68 0.10 -9.42
N ILE A 84 -13.27 -0.10 -10.66
CA ILE A 84 -12.02 -0.79 -11.01
C ILE A 84 -11.18 0.15 -11.85
N LEU A 85 -9.93 0.38 -11.43
CA LEU A 85 -8.94 1.13 -12.20
C LEU A 85 -8.14 0.20 -13.10
N PHE A 86 -7.83 0.67 -14.29
CA PHE A 86 -6.99 -0.02 -15.26
C PHE A 86 -5.88 0.91 -15.74
N ALA A 87 -4.69 0.36 -15.94
CA ALA A 87 -3.58 1.04 -16.59
C ALA A 87 -2.72 0.04 -17.36
N GLU A 88 -2.12 0.47 -18.45
CA GLU A 88 -1.05 -0.26 -19.11
C GLU A 88 0.27 0.08 -18.43
N LEU A 89 1.08 -0.93 -18.11
CA LEU A 89 2.36 -0.78 -17.42
C LEU A 89 3.49 -1.22 -18.37
N ASP A 90 4.27 -0.26 -18.85
CA ASP A 90 5.51 -0.56 -19.57
C ASP A 90 6.64 -0.84 -18.57
N LEU A 91 6.97 -2.11 -18.35
CA LEU A 91 8.00 -2.51 -17.39
C LEU A 91 9.40 -1.97 -17.73
N GLU A 92 9.65 -1.53 -18.97
CA GLU A 92 10.91 -0.86 -19.32
C GLU A 92 11.05 0.50 -18.63
N GLU A 93 9.96 1.14 -18.22
CA GLU A 93 10.00 2.37 -17.44
C GLU A 93 10.72 2.20 -16.10
N VAL A 94 10.60 1.02 -15.47
CA VAL A 94 11.34 0.69 -14.24
C VAL A 94 12.84 0.77 -14.47
N THR A 95 13.30 0.22 -15.61
CA THR A 95 14.73 0.27 -15.97
C THR A 95 15.17 1.68 -16.28
N ARG A 96 14.39 2.44 -17.05
CA ARG A 96 14.67 3.85 -17.38
C ARG A 96 14.72 4.72 -16.12
N ALA A 97 13.78 4.53 -15.20
CA ALA A 97 13.72 5.29 -13.95
C ALA A 97 14.93 5.02 -13.04
N LYS A 98 15.49 3.80 -13.04
CA LYS A 98 16.69 3.45 -12.27
C LYS A 98 17.97 4.07 -12.79
N ILE A 99 18.01 4.52 -14.04
CA ILE A 99 19.16 5.27 -14.56
C ILE A 99 19.33 6.59 -13.79
N ASP A 100 18.22 7.23 -13.45
CA ASP A 100 18.18 8.47 -12.71
C ASP A 100 18.43 8.25 -11.22
N PHE A 101 17.76 7.28 -10.60
CA PHE A 101 17.86 7.02 -9.17
C PHE A 101 17.68 5.53 -8.85
N ASP A 102 18.74 4.89 -8.32
CA ASP A 102 18.70 3.48 -7.93
C ASP A 102 19.33 3.29 -6.55
N VAL A 103 18.51 3.37 -5.50
CA VAL A 103 18.91 3.30 -4.09
C VAL A 103 19.54 1.97 -3.70
N VAL A 104 19.20 0.88 -4.38
CA VAL A 104 19.76 -0.47 -4.12
C VAL A 104 20.87 -0.86 -5.08
N GLY A 105 21.09 -0.08 -6.15
CA GLY A 105 22.15 -0.24 -7.14
C GLY A 105 23.28 0.76 -6.93
N HIS A 106 23.44 1.71 -7.88
CA HIS A 106 24.59 2.62 -7.90
C HIS A 106 24.61 3.66 -6.77
N TYR A 107 23.49 3.88 -6.04
CA TYR A 107 23.45 4.69 -4.82
C TYR A 107 23.62 3.88 -3.55
N ALA A 108 23.68 2.56 -3.62
CA ALA A 108 23.81 1.72 -2.44
C ALA A 108 25.17 1.97 -1.71
N ARG A 109 25.12 2.00 -0.40
CA ARG A 109 26.27 2.21 0.48
C ARG A 109 26.48 1.01 1.41
N PRO A 110 26.87 -0.17 0.88
CA PRO A 110 27.08 -1.38 1.68
C PRO A 110 28.28 -1.24 2.63
N ASP A 111 29.13 -0.24 2.39
CA ASP A 111 30.23 0.17 3.27
C ASP A 111 29.73 0.82 4.58
N ILE A 112 28.50 1.36 4.60
CA ILE A 112 27.90 2.03 5.76
C ILE A 112 26.69 1.24 6.28
N PHE A 113 25.83 0.74 5.39
CA PHE A 113 24.57 0.11 5.75
C PHE A 113 24.57 -1.38 5.44
N GLN A 114 24.16 -2.18 6.42
CA GLN A 114 23.97 -3.62 6.27
C GLN A 114 22.59 -4.03 6.81
N LEU A 115 21.80 -4.70 5.97
CA LEU A 115 20.54 -5.33 6.38
C LEU A 115 20.82 -6.79 6.73
N LYS A 116 20.54 -7.19 7.97
CA LYS A 116 20.53 -8.60 8.40
C LYS A 116 19.10 -9.10 8.43
N VAL A 117 18.85 -10.16 7.69
CA VAL A 117 17.52 -10.80 7.63
C VAL A 117 17.60 -12.13 8.38
N ASN A 118 16.69 -12.33 9.33
CA ASN A 118 16.55 -13.62 10.01
C ASN A 118 15.67 -14.55 9.17
N TYR A 119 16.24 -15.66 8.70
CA TYR A 119 15.54 -16.68 7.93
C TYR A 119 15.08 -17.86 8.79
N GLU A 120 15.43 -17.87 10.09
CA GLU A 120 14.99 -18.95 10.97
C GLU A 120 13.47 -18.91 11.16
N PRO A 121 12.80 -20.08 11.09
CA PRO A 121 11.38 -20.15 11.41
C PRO A 121 11.10 -19.61 12.79
N GLN A 122 10.17 -18.65 12.89
CA GLN A 122 9.79 -18.09 14.17
C GLN A 122 8.56 -18.82 14.70
N ALA A 123 8.69 -19.45 15.87
CA ALA A 123 7.55 -20.06 16.55
C ALA A 123 6.69 -18.97 17.20
N VAL A 124 5.38 -19.03 16.95
CA VAL A 124 4.40 -18.12 17.56
C VAL A 124 4.31 -18.37 19.08
N VAL A 125 4.57 -19.61 19.51
CA VAL A 125 4.57 -20.02 20.92
C VAL A 125 5.79 -20.89 21.17
N THR A 126 6.59 -20.52 22.15
CA THR A 126 7.66 -21.37 22.69
C THR A 126 7.28 -21.77 24.10
N TYR A 127 7.38 -23.06 24.41
CA TYR A 127 7.18 -23.58 25.79
C TYR A 127 8.54 -23.57 26.47
N GLY A 128 8.63 -22.87 27.60
CA GLY A 128 9.79 -23.01 28.47
C GLY A 128 9.83 -24.42 29.13
N ASP A 129 10.97 -24.76 29.69
CA ASP A 129 11.11 -26.01 30.44
C ASP A 129 10.04 -26.08 31.52
N LYS A 130 9.38 -27.25 31.64
CA LYS A 130 8.45 -27.48 32.76
C LYS A 130 9.23 -27.35 34.04
N PRO A 131 8.74 -26.58 35.04
CA PRO A 131 9.33 -26.62 36.34
C PRO A 131 9.24 -28.05 36.87
N GLU A 132 10.38 -28.56 37.43
CA GLU A 132 10.46 -29.86 38.11
C GLU A 132 9.51 -29.95 39.32
#